data_24fa2a916164d66bbd2d12c761a92d5d
#
_entry.id   24fa2a916164d66bbd2d12c761a92d5d
#
_cell.length_a   1.000
_cell.length_b   1.000
_cell.length_c   1.000
_cell.angle_alpha   90.00
_cell.angle_beta   90.00
_cell.angle_gamma   90.00
#
_symmetry.space_group_name_H-M   'P 1'
#
loop_
_entity.id
_entity.type
_entity.pdbx_description
1 polymer ?
#
loop_
_entity_poly.entity_id
_entity_poly.type
_entity_poly.pdbx_seq_one_letter_code
_entity_poly.pdbx_strand_id
1 'polypeptide(L)'
;MSQDLPSRADVVIVGGGIIGVSVAYYLALKGVPEVLLLERGMMGQGSTGKCAGGIRSQFSTEINVKFSLLSRSVFDKFQETFGVDPEFRRVGYLFLASTAGQWAQLRANAQLLEQFGVAPQLLGPGEILEKWPFLEVHDLLGGSYSPDDGYAGPYEVLQGFAKGARRLGARLAEGVEVKSIRVSGGRVLGVQTVQGRFVATHWVVNAAGPHAAQVAAIAGLDLPVRPYRRQLFFTDPFPHLPEQFPLTIDLELGWYMRREGKGLLLSGPQDQESSFNENVDFDSKEWTAERSLHRCPVLEKARIARGWAGLYEVSPDHHAIIGEFPELRGFVCANGFSGHGFQHSPAAGMVVAELIVEGRARAIDIHPLRPTRFREGDLIHEPLTAIRD
;
A
#
# COMPACT_ATOMS: atom_id res chain seq x y z
N MET A 1 -12.38 25.20 13.04
CA MET A 1 -12.84 24.89 14.42
C MET A 1 -11.75 24.03 15.05
N SER A 2 -11.18 24.44 16.21
CA SER A 2 -10.19 23.61 16.89
C SER A 2 -10.91 22.35 17.38
N GLN A 3 -10.53 21.20 16.84
CA GLN A 3 -11.01 19.93 17.39
C GLN A 3 -10.53 19.84 18.86
N ASP A 4 -11.43 19.54 19.76
CA ASP A 4 -11.10 19.38 21.19
C ASP A 4 -10.36 18.05 21.37
N LEU A 5 -9.03 18.11 21.36
CA LEU A 5 -8.18 16.95 21.56
C LEU A 5 -8.13 16.58 23.04
N PRO A 6 -8.15 15.28 23.39
CA PRO A 6 -7.99 14.82 24.75
C PRO A 6 -6.58 15.18 25.27
N SER A 7 -6.44 15.37 26.57
CA SER A 7 -5.13 15.58 27.19
C SER A 7 -4.30 14.30 27.30
N ARG A 8 -4.95 13.14 27.13
CA ARG A 8 -4.35 11.80 27.20
C ARG A 8 -5.00 10.86 26.17
N ALA A 9 -4.22 9.92 25.66
CA ALA A 9 -4.68 8.77 24.91
C ALA A 9 -3.84 7.53 25.27
N ASP A 10 -4.38 6.33 25.16
CA ASP A 10 -3.62 5.09 25.36
C ASP A 10 -2.65 4.87 24.20
N VAL A 11 -3.12 5.10 22.97
CA VAL A 11 -2.32 5.04 21.75
C VAL A 11 -2.60 6.26 20.89
N VAL A 12 -1.53 6.93 20.43
CA VAL A 12 -1.60 7.98 19.39
C VAL A 12 -1.06 7.43 18.09
N ILE A 13 -1.83 7.52 17.01
CA ILE A 13 -1.44 7.14 15.67
C ILE A 13 -1.17 8.41 14.86
N VAL A 14 -0.01 8.50 14.21
CA VAL A 14 0.39 9.62 13.36
C VAL A 14 0.26 9.23 11.89
N GLY A 15 -0.72 9.83 11.21
CA GLY A 15 -1.04 9.57 9.80
C GLY A 15 -2.41 8.94 9.59
N GLY A 16 -3.27 9.62 8.83
CA GLY A 16 -4.64 9.23 8.47
C GLY A 16 -4.76 8.53 7.12
N GLY A 17 -3.70 7.88 6.66
CA GLY A 17 -3.74 6.96 5.54
C GLY A 17 -4.37 5.62 5.90
N ILE A 18 -4.49 4.73 4.91
CA ILE A 18 -5.14 3.43 5.09
C ILE A 18 -4.48 2.58 6.20
N ILE A 19 -3.15 2.67 6.36
CA ILE A 19 -2.43 1.94 7.41
C ILE A 19 -2.84 2.47 8.79
N GLY A 20 -2.77 3.78 9.02
CA GLY A 20 -3.12 4.37 10.32
C GLY A 20 -4.58 4.14 10.71
N VAL A 21 -5.50 4.25 9.75
CA VAL A 21 -6.94 4.04 10.01
C VAL A 21 -7.24 2.56 10.27
N SER A 22 -6.56 1.63 9.58
CA SER A 22 -6.64 0.20 9.87
C SER A 22 -6.10 -0.13 11.27
N VAL A 23 -4.94 0.43 11.66
CA VAL A 23 -4.39 0.29 13.02
C VAL A 23 -5.39 0.81 14.07
N ALA A 24 -6.00 1.98 13.83
CA ALA A 24 -7.00 2.55 14.75
C ALA A 24 -8.19 1.60 14.94
N TYR A 25 -8.67 1.01 13.84
CA TYR A 25 -9.76 0.03 13.90
C TYR A 25 -9.40 -1.20 14.72
N TYR A 26 -8.24 -1.83 14.44
CA TYR A 26 -7.86 -3.07 15.14
C TYR A 26 -7.48 -2.85 16.60
N LEU A 27 -6.90 -1.70 16.98
CA LEU A 27 -6.68 -1.33 18.38
C LEU A 27 -8.00 -1.18 19.12
N ALA A 28 -8.96 -0.45 18.55
CA ALA A 28 -10.28 -0.30 19.13
C ALA A 28 -11.04 -1.64 19.21
N LEU A 29 -10.91 -2.50 18.18
CA LEU A 29 -11.48 -3.85 18.16
C LEU A 29 -10.91 -4.74 19.27
N LYS A 30 -9.61 -4.58 19.60
CA LYS A 30 -8.96 -5.26 20.74
C LYS A 30 -9.27 -4.61 22.10
N GLY A 31 -10.15 -3.61 22.13
CA GLY A 31 -10.63 -3.00 23.37
C GLY A 31 -9.71 -1.95 23.97
N VAL A 32 -8.78 -1.37 23.20
CA VAL A 32 -8.00 -0.19 23.65
C VAL A 32 -8.95 0.99 23.80
N PRO A 33 -9.12 1.57 25.02
CA PRO A 33 -10.20 2.53 25.28
C PRO A 33 -10.01 3.88 24.55
N GLU A 34 -8.80 4.43 24.59
CA GLU A 34 -8.51 5.78 24.11
C GLU A 34 -7.52 5.75 22.93
N VAL A 35 -8.03 5.36 21.75
CA VAL A 35 -7.27 5.40 20.48
C VAL A 35 -7.48 6.76 19.83
N LEU A 36 -6.38 7.49 19.57
CA LEU A 36 -6.38 8.78 18.91
C LEU A 36 -5.52 8.74 17.64
N LEU A 37 -6.12 8.99 16.49
CA LEU A 37 -5.40 9.19 15.24
C LEU A 37 -5.33 10.68 14.91
N LEU A 38 -4.13 11.15 14.57
CA LEU A 38 -3.85 12.52 14.17
C LEU A 38 -3.40 12.56 12.71
N GLU A 39 -4.16 13.27 11.88
CA GLU A 39 -3.87 13.51 10.47
C GLU A 39 -3.71 15.02 10.24
N ARG A 40 -2.58 15.41 9.61
CA ARG A 40 -2.29 16.83 9.35
C ARG A 40 -3.21 17.48 8.30
N GLY A 41 -3.68 16.70 7.35
CA GLY A 41 -4.63 17.12 6.31
C GLY A 41 -5.98 16.44 6.44
N MET A 42 -6.48 15.91 5.33
CA MET A 42 -7.67 15.05 5.30
C MET A 42 -7.26 13.57 5.22
N MET A 43 -8.05 12.70 5.83
CA MET A 43 -7.79 11.26 5.77
C MET A 43 -7.78 10.75 4.34
N GLY A 44 -6.77 9.94 4.02
CA GLY A 44 -6.59 9.35 2.69
C GLY A 44 -6.06 10.30 1.62
N GLN A 45 -5.83 11.58 1.90
CA GLN A 45 -5.35 12.56 0.92
C GLN A 45 -3.97 12.22 0.34
N GLY A 46 -3.12 11.51 1.09
CA GLY A 46 -1.79 11.08 0.66
C GLY A 46 -1.81 9.91 -0.31
N SER A 47 -0.84 9.01 -0.19
CA SER A 47 -0.66 7.85 -1.08
C SER A 47 -1.91 6.96 -1.23
N THR A 48 -2.74 6.88 -0.18
CA THR A 48 -3.97 6.07 -0.19
C THR A 48 -4.94 6.49 -1.29
N GLY A 49 -5.31 7.78 -1.35
CA GLY A 49 -6.26 8.29 -2.35
C GLY A 49 -5.68 8.42 -3.76
N LYS A 50 -4.38 8.18 -3.91
CA LYS A 50 -3.65 8.29 -5.17
C LYS A 50 -3.16 6.94 -5.71
N CYS A 51 -3.47 5.82 -5.03
CA CYS A 51 -3.03 4.49 -5.43
C CYS A 51 -3.97 3.85 -6.47
N ALA A 52 -3.46 2.83 -7.16
CA ALA A 52 -4.22 2.07 -8.15
C ALA A 52 -5.23 1.08 -7.55
N GLY A 53 -5.18 0.84 -6.24
CA GLY A 53 -6.09 -0.06 -5.55
C GLY A 53 -5.86 -1.55 -5.82
N GLY A 54 -4.72 -1.96 -6.37
CA GLY A 54 -4.42 -3.36 -6.68
C GLY A 54 -4.44 -4.25 -5.43
N ILE A 55 -5.01 -5.44 -5.57
CA ILE A 55 -5.03 -6.51 -4.57
C ILE A 55 -4.54 -7.78 -5.26
N ARG A 56 -3.39 -8.29 -4.85
CA ARG A 56 -2.74 -9.45 -5.44
C ARG A 56 -2.15 -10.38 -4.38
N SER A 57 -2.11 -11.65 -4.70
CA SER A 57 -1.41 -12.68 -3.92
C SER A 57 0.01 -12.93 -4.43
N GLN A 58 0.29 -12.56 -5.67
CA GLN A 58 1.55 -12.84 -6.37
C GLN A 58 2.69 -11.96 -5.84
N PHE A 59 3.47 -12.52 -4.92
CA PHE A 59 4.70 -11.96 -4.36
C PHE A 59 5.83 -12.99 -4.37
N SER A 60 7.06 -12.51 -4.19
CA SER A 60 8.28 -13.35 -4.22
C SER A 60 8.76 -13.74 -2.83
N THR A 61 8.11 -13.28 -1.77
CA THR A 61 8.50 -13.55 -0.39
C THR A 61 7.33 -14.06 0.44
N GLU A 62 7.62 -15.03 1.30
CA GLU A 62 6.63 -15.65 2.18
C GLU A 62 5.86 -14.63 3.02
N ILE A 63 6.57 -13.63 3.56
CA ILE A 63 5.96 -12.63 4.43
C ILE A 63 4.91 -11.79 3.67
N ASN A 64 5.20 -11.38 2.44
CA ASN A 64 4.26 -10.62 1.61
C ASN A 64 3.07 -11.49 1.18
N VAL A 65 3.29 -12.78 0.86
CA VAL A 65 2.22 -13.73 0.57
C VAL A 65 1.28 -13.87 1.77
N LYS A 66 1.81 -14.07 2.98
CA LYS A 66 1.02 -14.17 4.22
C LYS A 66 0.20 -12.90 4.49
N PHE A 67 0.83 -11.72 4.33
CA PHE A 67 0.11 -10.44 4.48
C PHE A 67 -1.02 -10.31 3.46
N SER A 68 -0.78 -10.69 2.20
CA SER A 68 -1.80 -10.63 1.14
C SER A 68 -2.97 -11.58 1.42
N LEU A 69 -2.71 -12.82 1.81
CA LEU A 69 -3.77 -13.81 2.08
C LEU A 69 -4.61 -13.44 3.30
N LEU A 70 -3.97 -12.99 4.38
CA LEU A 70 -4.67 -12.51 5.56
C LEU A 70 -5.52 -11.28 5.23
N SER A 71 -4.97 -10.32 4.49
CA SER A 71 -5.70 -9.12 4.08
C SER A 71 -6.87 -9.45 3.15
N ARG A 72 -6.69 -10.37 2.20
CA ARG A 72 -7.75 -10.80 1.29
C ARG A 72 -8.95 -11.36 2.05
N SER A 73 -8.72 -12.15 3.10
CA SER A 73 -9.81 -12.67 3.93
C SER A 73 -10.67 -11.57 4.58
N VAL A 74 -10.09 -10.39 4.82
CA VAL A 74 -10.81 -9.20 5.32
C VAL A 74 -11.55 -8.51 4.17
N PHE A 75 -10.93 -8.34 3.00
CA PHE A 75 -11.60 -7.79 1.82
C PHE A 75 -12.83 -8.61 1.41
N ASP A 76 -12.76 -9.94 1.52
CA ASP A 76 -13.85 -10.86 1.20
C ASP A 76 -15.11 -10.64 2.06
N LYS A 77 -14.92 -10.18 3.30
CA LYS A 77 -15.98 -9.92 4.28
C LYS A 77 -16.17 -8.42 4.57
N PHE A 78 -15.57 -7.56 3.75
CA PHE A 78 -15.46 -6.14 4.06
C PHE A 78 -16.82 -5.47 4.19
N GLN A 79 -17.70 -5.68 3.21
CA GLN A 79 -19.05 -5.12 3.23
C GLN A 79 -19.88 -5.62 4.43
N GLU A 80 -19.76 -6.91 4.75
CA GLU A 80 -20.43 -7.50 5.92
C GLU A 80 -19.92 -6.87 7.22
N THR A 81 -18.60 -6.69 7.34
CA THR A 81 -17.95 -6.20 8.56
C THR A 81 -18.17 -4.71 8.79
N PHE A 82 -18.05 -3.90 7.74
CA PHE A 82 -18.01 -2.44 7.84
C PHE A 82 -19.29 -1.75 7.33
N GLY A 83 -20.15 -2.49 6.60
CA GLY A 83 -21.33 -1.92 5.95
C GLY A 83 -20.98 -0.92 4.85
N VAL A 84 -19.87 -1.13 4.16
CA VAL A 84 -19.34 -0.37 3.03
C VAL A 84 -18.87 -1.35 1.97
N ASP A 85 -19.34 -1.21 0.73
CA ASP A 85 -18.82 -2.00 -0.40
C ASP A 85 -17.38 -1.51 -0.69
N PRO A 86 -16.35 -2.38 -0.59
CA PRO A 86 -14.99 -2.00 -0.89
C PRO A 86 -14.74 -1.85 -2.40
N GLU A 87 -15.73 -2.07 -3.24
CA GLU A 87 -15.63 -2.15 -4.70
C GLU A 87 -14.55 -3.17 -5.14
N PHE A 88 -14.42 -4.27 -4.42
CA PHE A 88 -13.44 -5.30 -4.76
C PHE A 88 -13.89 -6.05 -6.03
N ARG A 89 -13.19 -5.76 -7.13
CA ARG A 89 -13.38 -6.37 -8.44
C ARG A 89 -12.39 -7.51 -8.62
N ARG A 90 -12.85 -8.75 -8.47
CA ARG A 90 -12.06 -9.96 -8.72
C ARG A 90 -12.06 -10.27 -10.21
N VAL A 91 -11.24 -9.53 -10.94
CA VAL A 91 -11.08 -9.65 -12.40
C VAL A 91 -9.77 -10.33 -12.77
N GLY A 92 -8.99 -10.71 -11.76
CA GLY A 92 -7.67 -11.27 -11.90
C GLY A 92 -6.56 -10.23 -11.94
N TYR A 93 -5.33 -10.75 -11.85
CA TYR A 93 -4.09 -9.99 -11.92
C TYR A 93 -3.11 -10.71 -12.81
N LEU A 94 -2.61 -10.05 -13.86
CA LEU A 94 -1.75 -10.62 -14.87
C LEU A 94 -0.40 -9.92 -14.91
N PHE A 95 0.67 -10.66 -14.67
CA PHE A 95 2.04 -10.22 -14.92
C PHE A 95 2.50 -10.77 -16.26
N LEU A 96 3.08 -9.89 -17.10
CA LEU A 96 3.67 -10.23 -18.38
C LEU A 96 5.20 -10.16 -18.30
N ALA A 97 5.87 -11.15 -18.86
CA ALA A 97 7.32 -11.29 -18.85
C ALA A 97 7.87 -11.38 -20.28
N SER A 98 8.80 -10.51 -20.63
CA SER A 98 9.48 -10.46 -21.94
C SER A 98 10.90 -11.01 -21.88
N THR A 99 11.51 -11.10 -20.68
CA THR A 99 12.87 -11.62 -20.53
C THR A 99 12.92 -12.97 -19.82
N ALA A 100 13.97 -13.76 -20.09
CA ALA A 100 14.17 -15.06 -19.44
C ALA A 100 14.24 -14.94 -17.91
N GLY A 101 14.83 -13.87 -17.37
CA GLY A 101 14.92 -13.61 -15.95
C GLY A 101 13.55 -13.36 -15.32
N GLN A 102 12.71 -12.51 -15.94
CA GLN A 102 11.35 -12.24 -15.49
C GLN A 102 10.49 -13.52 -15.53
N TRP A 103 10.57 -14.29 -16.61
CA TRP A 103 9.83 -15.53 -16.75
C TRP A 103 10.25 -16.57 -15.70
N ALA A 104 11.56 -16.69 -15.44
CA ALA A 104 12.07 -17.56 -14.38
C ALA A 104 11.56 -17.12 -13.00
N GLN A 105 11.52 -15.80 -12.73
CA GLN A 105 10.99 -15.26 -11.48
C GLN A 105 9.50 -15.55 -11.31
N LEU A 106 8.68 -15.37 -12.35
CA LEU A 106 7.24 -15.68 -12.28
C LEU A 106 7.00 -17.16 -11.98
N ARG A 107 7.78 -18.06 -12.57
CA ARG A 107 7.72 -19.52 -12.27
C ARG A 107 8.12 -19.83 -10.83
N ALA A 108 9.19 -19.21 -10.34
CA ALA A 108 9.63 -19.40 -8.95
C ALA A 108 8.56 -18.89 -7.95
N ASN A 109 7.94 -17.74 -8.26
CA ASN A 109 6.85 -17.20 -7.45
C ASN A 109 5.62 -18.12 -7.46
N ALA A 110 5.28 -18.72 -8.60
CA ALA A 110 4.17 -19.68 -8.67
C ALA A 110 4.42 -20.89 -7.75
N GLN A 111 5.64 -21.44 -7.74
CA GLN A 111 6.02 -22.52 -6.84
C GLN A 111 5.96 -22.13 -5.35
N LEU A 112 6.35 -20.89 -5.02
CA LEU A 112 6.19 -20.38 -3.65
C LEU A 112 4.71 -20.29 -3.28
N LEU A 113 3.88 -19.73 -4.15
CA LEU A 113 2.45 -19.50 -3.90
C LEU A 113 1.68 -20.81 -3.72
N GLU A 114 2.05 -21.88 -4.44
CA GLU A 114 1.46 -23.20 -4.27
C GLU A 114 1.59 -23.75 -2.84
N GLN A 115 2.69 -23.43 -2.13
CA GLN A 115 2.88 -23.81 -0.73
C GLN A 115 1.87 -23.14 0.21
N PHE A 116 1.26 -22.04 -0.23
CA PHE A 116 0.21 -21.29 0.49
C PHE A 116 -1.19 -21.52 -0.07
N GLY A 117 -1.37 -22.53 -0.94
CA GLY A 117 -2.67 -22.86 -1.53
C GLY A 117 -3.12 -21.89 -2.61
N VAL A 118 -2.22 -21.09 -3.18
CA VAL A 118 -2.49 -20.20 -4.31
C VAL A 118 -1.81 -20.77 -5.54
N ALA A 119 -2.58 -21.04 -6.60
CA ALA A 119 -2.08 -21.63 -7.85
C ALA A 119 -2.28 -20.64 -9.01
N PRO A 120 -1.37 -19.71 -9.26
CA PRO A 120 -1.46 -18.85 -10.44
C PRO A 120 -1.27 -19.68 -11.72
N GLN A 121 -1.96 -19.27 -12.78
CA GLN A 121 -1.85 -19.89 -14.10
C GLN A 121 -0.62 -19.31 -14.81
N LEU A 122 0.35 -20.15 -15.12
CA LEU A 122 1.47 -19.79 -15.98
C LEU A 122 1.02 -19.99 -17.44
N LEU A 123 0.96 -18.89 -18.20
CA LEU A 123 0.41 -18.85 -19.55
C LEU A 123 1.51 -18.55 -20.58
N GLY A 124 1.50 -19.28 -21.68
CA GLY A 124 2.29 -18.93 -22.85
C GLY A 124 1.69 -17.75 -23.63
N PRO A 125 2.45 -17.14 -24.57
CA PRO A 125 1.96 -15.98 -25.35
C PRO A 125 0.68 -16.28 -26.11
N GLY A 126 0.53 -17.49 -26.71
CA GLY A 126 -0.68 -17.90 -27.41
C GLY A 126 -1.92 -17.98 -26.51
N GLU A 127 -1.76 -18.50 -25.27
CA GLU A 127 -2.85 -18.58 -24.30
C GLU A 127 -3.25 -17.18 -23.78
N ILE A 128 -2.29 -16.27 -23.66
CA ILE A 128 -2.54 -14.88 -23.29
C ILE A 128 -3.36 -14.19 -24.40
N LEU A 129 -2.97 -14.36 -25.65
CA LEU A 129 -3.66 -13.79 -26.80
C LEU A 129 -5.08 -14.36 -26.96
N GLU A 130 -5.27 -15.66 -26.71
CA GLU A 130 -6.60 -16.29 -26.74
C GLU A 130 -7.55 -15.71 -25.67
N LYS A 131 -7.03 -15.52 -24.45
CA LYS A 131 -7.83 -14.96 -23.34
C LYS A 131 -8.07 -13.46 -23.46
N TRP A 132 -7.07 -12.70 -23.92
CA TRP A 132 -7.09 -11.24 -24.00
C TRP A 132 -6.56 -10.76 -25.36
N PRO A 133 -7.36 -10.91 -26.44
CA PRO A 133 -6.93 -10.64 -27.82
C PRO A 133 -6.58 -9.19 -28.13
N PHE A 134 -6.77 -8.30 -27.16
CA PHE A 134 -6.37 -6.90 -27.25
C PHE A 134 -4.93 -6.64 -26.78
N LEU A 135 -4.25 -7.65 -26.21
CA LEU A 135 -2.84 -7.53 -25.81
C LEU A 135 -1.91 -7.96 -26.94
N GLU A 136 -0.89 -7.18 -27.18
CA GLU A 136 0.24 -7.57 -28.04
C GLU A 136 1.17 -8.53 -27.26
N VAL A 137 1.53 -9.64 -27.90
CA VAL A 137 2.26 -10.73 -27.23
C VAL A 137 3.53 -11.18 -27.93
N HIS A 138 3.90 -10.56 -29.07
CA HIS A 138 5.01 -11.02 -29.93
C HIS A 138 6.38 -11.00 -29.24
N ASP A 139 6.56 -10.15 -28.25
CA ASP A 139 7.80 -9.97 -27.47
C ASP A 139 7.75 -10.68 -26.11
N LEU A 140 6.64 -11.36 -25.78
CA LEU A 140 6.47 -12.03 -24.50
C LEU A 140 7.05 -13.46 -24.49
N LEU A 141 7.60 -13.87 -23.37
CA LEU A 141 7.92 -15.27 -23.07
C LEU A 141 6.76 -15.97 -22.34
N GLY A 142 5.90 -15.22 -21.67
CA GLY A 142 4.74 -15.73 -20.97
C GLY A 142 4.20 -14.74 -19.93
N GLY A 143 3.27 -15.21 -19.10
CA GLY A 143 2.69 -14.44 -18.02
C GLY A 143 2.20 -15.32 -16.87
N SER A 144 1.98 -14.69 -15.73
CA SER A 144 1.40 -15.32 -14.54
C SER A 144 0.07 -14.65 -14.21
N TYR A 145 -1.00 -15.42 -14.22
CA TYR A 145 -2.37 -14.95 -14.00
C TYR A 145 -2.97 -15.56 -12.73
N SER A 146 -3.42 -14.71 -11.83
CA SER A 146 -4.15 -15.10 -10.61
C SER A 146 -5.59 -14.62 -10.70
N PRO A 147 -6.58 -15.51 -10.93
CA PRO A 147 -7.97 -15.13 -11.17
C PRO A 147 -8.67 -14.53 -9.96
N ASP A 148 -8.26 -14.90 -8.75
CA ASP A 148 -8.85 -14.43 -7.48
C ASP A 148 -8.35 -13.06 -7.03
N ASP A 149 -7.34 -12.53 -7.69
CA ASP A 149 -6.78 -11.21 -7.46
C ASP A 149 -7.59 -10.14 -8.22
N GLY A 150 -7.26 -8.88 -8.03
CA GLY A 150 -7.94 -7.78 -8.71
C GLY A 150 -7.60 -6.42 -8.15
N TYR A 151 -8.61 -5.59 -7.92
CA TYR A 151 -8.44 -4.26 -7.32
C TYR A 151 -9.69 -3.85 -6.55
N ALA A 152 -9.54 -2.92 -5.61
CA ALA A 152 -10.63 -2.35 -4.82
C ALA A 152 -10.58 -0.82 -4.83
N GLY A 153 -11.65 -0.19 -4.35
CA GLY A 153 -11.75 1.26 -4.17
C GLY A 153 -10.98 1.74 -2.92
N PRO A 154 -9.88 2.51 -3.08
CA PRO A 154 -9.09 2.92 -1.92
C PRO A 154 -9.86 3.83 -0.96
N TYR A 155 -10.74 4.68 -1.48
CA TYR A 155 -11.58 5.55 -0.69
C TYR A 155 -12.62 4.76 0.12
N GLU A 156 -13.30 3.82 -0.50
CA GLU A 156 -14.32 2.97 0.11
C GLU A 156 -13.73 2.12 1.24
N VAL A 157 -12.56 1.53 1.01
CA VAL A 157 -11.85 0.75 2.02
C VAL A 157 -11.42 1.64 3.20
N LEU A 158 -10.88 2.83 2.93
CA LEU A 158 -10.53 3.80 3.97
C LEU A 158 -11.77 4.19 4.80
N GLN A 159 -12.90 4.51 4.14
CA GLN A 159 -14.14 4.87 4.83
C GLN A 159 -14.70 3.72 5.66
N GLY A 160 -14.61 2.49 5.18
CA GLY A 160 -15.02 1.31 5.93
C GLY A 160 -14.25 1.18 7.25
N PHE A 161 -12.93 1.21 7.20
CA PHE A 161 -12.09 1.18 8.40
C PHE A 161 -12.34 2.39 9.32
N ALA A 162 -12.44 3.60 8.78
CA ALA A 162 -12.69 4.81 9.56
C ALA A 162 -14.05 4.74 10.28
N LYS A 163 -15.09 4.28 9.60
CA LYS A 163 -16.43 4.06 10.18
C LYS A 163 -16.37 2.99 11.27
N GLY A 164 -15.66 1.88 11.02
CA GLY A 164 -15.46 0.82 11.99
C GLY A 164 -14.73 1.30 13.24
N ALA A 165 -13.62 2.03 13.07
CA ALA A 165 -12.84 2.59 14.17
C ALA A 165 -13.66 3.55 15.04
N ARG A 166 -14.38 4.51 14.41
CA ARG A 166 -15.25 5.44 15.12
C ARG A 166 -16.39 4.75 15.89
N ARG A 167 -17.01 3.72 15.28
CA ARG A 167 -18.06 2.93 15.93
C ARG A 167 -17.56 2.23 17.19
N LEU A 168 -16.28 1.88 17.23
CA LEU A 168 -15.61 1.25 18.39
C LEU A 168 -15.00 2.28 19.37
N GLY A 169 -15.21 3.58 19.14
CA GLY A 169 -14.79 4.64 20.06
C GLY A 169 -13.47 5.32 19.71
N ALA A 170 -12.75 4.92 18.65
CA ALA A 170 -11.53 5.61 18.23
C ALA A 170 -11.82 7.03 17.75
N ARG A 171 -10.98 7.98 18.15
CA ARG A 171 -11.02 9.38 17.69
C ARG A 171 -10.09 9.58 16.50
N LEU A 172 -10.63 10.03 15.38
CA LEU A 172 -9.88 10.33 14.16
C LEU A 172 -9.93 11.85 13.92
N ALA A 173 -8.82 12.53 14.16
CA ALA A 173 -8.71 13.98 14.10
C ALA A 173 -7.94 14.42 12.83
N GLU A 174 -8.61 15.22 11.99
CA GLU A 174 -8.05 15.82 10.78
C GLU A 174 -7.59 17.26 11.04
N GLY A 175 -6.66 17.79 10.22
CA GLY A 175 -6.10 19.13 10.38
C GLY A 175 -5.17 19.26 11.60
N VAL A 176 -4.67 18.15 12.14
CA VAL A 176 -3.83 18.11 13.34
C VAL A 176 -2.46 17.55 13.01
N GLU A 177 -1.49 18.42 12.94
CA GLU A 177 -0.09 18.06 12.67
C GLU A 177 0.69 17.85 13.97
N VAL A 178 1.41 16.73 14.05
CA VAL A 178 2.34 16.43 15.15
C VAL A 178 3.65 17.17 14.91
N LYS A 179 4.02 18.04 15.86
CA LYS A 179 5.24 18.84 15.83
C LYS A 179 6.42 18.11 16.47
N SER A 180 6.19 17.44 17.59
CA SER A 180 7.24 16.73 18.33
C SER A 180 6.67 15.54 19.10
N ILE A 181 7.54 14.59 19.38
CA ILE A 181 7.27 13.43 20.24
C ILE A 181 8.16 13.59 21.46
N ARG A 182 7.53 13.73 22.64
CA ARG A 182 8.27 13.87 23.90
C ARG A 182 8.77 12.51 24.35
N VAL A 183 10.06 12.43 24.59
CA VAL A 183 10.76 11.21 25.01
C VAL A 183 11.54 11.49 26.30
N SER A 184 11.55 10.54 27.23
CA SER A 184 12.43 10.57 28.41
C SER A 184 12.78 9.15 28.84
N GLY A 185 14.03 8.93 29.18
CA GLY A 185 14.50 7.61 29.62
C GLY A 185 14.27 6.50 28.60
N GLY A 186 14.40 6.80 27.30
CA GLY A 186 14.15 5.83 26.22
C GLY A 186 12.68 5.40 26.08
N ARG A 187 11.73 6.24 26.50
CA ARG A 187 10.28 5.95 26.43
C ARG A 187 9.51 7.13 25.88
N VAL A 188 8.46 6.85 25.13
CA VAL A 188 7.48 7.85 24.71
C VAL A 188 6.68 8.35 25.92
N LEU A 189 6.49 9.67 26.02
CA LEU A 189 5.67 10.33 27.04
C LEU A 189 4.44 11.04 26.45
N GLY A 190 4.44 11.32 25.15
CA GLY A 190 3.33 11.99 24.48
C GLY A 190 3.75 12.68 23.19
N VAL A 191 2.77 13.30 22.56
CA VAL A 191 2.92 14.07 21.33
C VAL A 191 2.52 15.52 21.57
N GLN A 192 3.18 16.45 20.87
CA GLN A 192 2.77 17.85 20.84
C GLN A 192 2.40 18.24 19.41
N THR A 193 1.26 18.88 19.25
CA THR A 193 0.80 19.35 17.95
C THR A 193 1.40 20.73 17.59
N VAL A 194 1.35 21.10 16.31
CA VAL A 194 1.76 22.43 15.85
C VAL A 194 0.94 23.54 16.55
N GLN A 195 -0.32 23.25 16.89
CA GLN A 195 -1.20 24.17 17.63
C GLN A 195 -0.87 24.27 19.14
N GLY A 196 0.21 23.62 19.58
CA GLY A 196 0.67 23.69 20.97
C GLY A 196 -0.07 22.76 21.95
N ARG A 197 -1.00 21.93 21.49
CA ARG A 197 -1.68 20.93 22.34
C ARG A 197 -0.73 19.77 22.63
N PHE A 198 -0.68 19.34 23.88
CA PHE A 198 0.03 18.14 24.30
C PHE A 198 -0.96 17.02 24.63
N VAL A 199 -0.72 15.84 24.08
CA VAL A 199 -1.47 14.61 24.39
C VAL A 199 -0.49 13.62 25.01
N ALA A 200 -0.70 13.30 26.29
CA ALA A 200 0.10 12.30 26.99
C ALA A 200 -0.26 10.90 26.44
N THR A 201 0.77 10.11 26.13
CA THR A 201 0.59 8.72 25.69
C THR A 201 1.88 7.94 25.91
N HIS A 202 1.75 6.61 26.06
CA HIS A 202 2.89 5.70 26.13
C HIS A 202 3.15 4.97 24.81
N TRP A 203 2.23 5.08 23.84
CA TRP A 203 2.35 4.44 22.55
C TRP A 203 2.09 5.44 21.43
N VAL A 204 3.07 5.56 20.51
CA VAL A 204 2.95 6.28 19.25
C VAL A 204 3.14 5.30 18.11
N VAL A 205 2.18 5.24 17.21
CA VAL A 205 2.32 4.50 15.96
C VAL A 205 2.62 5.48 14.84
N ASN A 206 3.79 5.32 14.23
CA ASN A 206 4.13 6.04 13.01
C ASN A 206 3.53 5.32 11.80
N ALA A 207 2.47 5.89 11.23
CA ALA A 207 1.81 5.44 10.00
C ALA A 207 1.77 6.58 8.97
N ALA A 208 2.81 7.44 8.97
CA ALA A 208 2.85 8.70 8.22
C ALA A 208 3.24 8.53 6.74
N GLY A 209 3.30 7.29 6.23
CA GLY A 209 3.58 7.00 4.83
C GLY A 209 4.87 7.65 4.34
N PRO A 210 4.86 8.42 3.24
CA PRO A 210 6.05 9.07 2.69
C PRO A 210 6.77 10.01 3.67
N HIS A 211 6.08 10.46 4.73
CA HIS A 211 6.65 11.33 5.78
C HIS A 211 7.13 10.55 7.00
N ALA A 212 7.17 9.23 6.95
CA ALA A 212 7.52 8.38 8.07
C ALA A 212 8.93 8.65 8.64
N ALA A 213 9.92 8.89 7.77
CA ALA A 213 11.27 9.25 8.20
C ALA A 213 11.29 10.57 8.99
N GLN A 214 10.49 11.55 8.58
CA GLN A 214 10.38 12.84 9.30
C GLN A 214 9.75 12.65 10.68
N VAL A 215 8.71 11.80 10.78
CA VAL A 215 8.06 11.48 12.06
C VAL A 215 8.99 10.68 12.98
N ALA A 216 9.81 9.77 12.44
CA ALA A 216 10.82 9.07 13.21
C ALA A 216 11.92 10.03 13.72
N ALA A 217 12.37 10.96 12.87
CA ALA A 217 13.41 11.95 13.22
C ALA A 217 13.01 12.86 14.38
N ILE A 218 11.74 13.30 14.47
CA ILE A 218 11.25 14.08 15.61
C ILE A 218 11.14 13.27 16.91
N ALA A 219 11.29 11.96 16.85
CA ALA A 219 11.44 11.06 18.00
C ALA A 219 12.91 10.69 18.27
N GLY A 220 13.86 11.20 17.48
CA GLY A 220 15.29 10.91 17.58
C GLY A 220 15.71 9.58 16.96
N LEU A 221 14.93 9.05 16.03
CA LEU A 221 15.17 7.78 15.33
C LEU A 221 15.50 8.00 13.86
N ASP A 222 16.32 7.11 13.30
CA ASP A 222 16.56 7.01 11.87
C ASP A 222 15.70 5.87 11.27
N LEU A 223 14.84 6.22 10.31
CA LEU A 223 13.97 5.28 9.62
C LEU A 223 14.25 5.38 8.12
N PRO A 224 14.79 4.33 7.48
CA PRO A 224 15.20 4.38 6.08
C PRO A 224 14.02 4.24 5.11
N VAL A 225 13.10 5.19 5.14
CA VAL A 225 11.96 5.29 4.23
C VAL A 225 12.12 6.54 3.39
N ARG A 226 12.02 6.39 2.07
CA ARG A 226 12.15 7.49 1.10
C ARG A 226 10.91 7.59 0.21
N PRO A 227 10.43 8.81 -0.08
CA PRO A 227 9.33 9.03 -1.01
C PRO A 227 9.81 8.96 -2.47
N TYR A 228 9.08 8.23 -3.31
CA TYR A 228 9.29 8.18 -4.76
C TYR A 228 7.97 8.42 -5.48
N ARG A 229 7.99 9.34 -6.44
CA ARG A 229 6.80 9.72 -7.20
C ARG A 229 6.39 8.61 -8.17
N ARG A 230 5.07 8.40 -8.26
CA ARG A 230 4.42 7.53 -9.23
C ARG A 230 3.27 8.30 -9.87
N GLN A 231 3.19 8.26 -11.19
CA GLN A 231 2.18 8.99 -11.94
C GLN A 231 1.14 8.02 -12.48
N LEU A 232 -0.14 8.43 -12.44
CA LEU A 232 -1.27 7.69 -12.96
C LEU A 232 -2.08 8.56 -13.90
N PHE A 233 -2.56 7.96 -14.97
CA PHE A 233 -3.39 8.61 -15.98
C PHE A 233 -4.72 7.90 -16.14
N PHE A 234 -5.73 8.69 -16.47
CA PHE A 234 -7.09 8.22 -16.62
C PHE A 234 -7.60 8.63 -17.99
N THR A 235 -8.24 7.70 -18.68
CA THR A 235 -8.85 7.99 -19.98
C THR A 235 -10.28 8.50 -19.84
N ASP A 236 -10.78 9.11 -20.88
CA ASP A 236 -12.23 9.24 -21.09
C ASP A 236 -12.88 7.83 -21.17
N PRO A 237 -14.22 7.74 -21.13
CA PRO A 237 -14.91 6.46 -21.32
C PRO A 237 -14.39 5.71 -22.56
N PHE A 238 -14.02 4.43 -22.36
CA PHE A 238 -13.36 3.63 -23.40
C PHE A 238 -14.10 2.31 -23.62
N PRO A 239 -15.02 2.24 -24.61
CA PRO A 239 -15.86 1.08 -24.85
C PRO A 239 -15.18 -0.04 -25.68
N HIS A 240 -13.95 0.18 -26.18
CA HIS A 240 -13.26 -0.73 -27.08
C HIS A 240 -12.55 -1.91 -26.38
N LEU A 241 -12.61 -1.97 -25.05
CA LEU A 241 -12.15 -3.10 -24.25
C LEU A 241 -13.31 -3.72 -23.47
N PRO A 242 -13.23 -5.01 -23.12
CA PRO A 242 -14.23 -5.65 -22.26
C PRO A 242 -14.44 -4.89 -20.95
N GLU A 243 -15.64 -5.00 -20.37
CA GLU A 243 -15.91 -4.40 -19.05
C GLU A 243 -15.03 -4.99 -17.95
N GLN A 244 -14.66 -6.26 -18.11
CA GLN A 244 -13.81 -6.96 -17.15
C GLN A 244 -12.59 -7.56 -17.86
N PHE A 245 -11.42 -7.24 -17.32
CA PHE A 245 -10.14 -7.83 -17.69
C PHE A 245 -9.19 -7.66 -16.50
N PRO A 246 -8.13 -8.49 -16.38
CA PRO A 246 -7.23 -8.45 -15.23
C PRO A 246 -6.48 -7.10 -15.15
N LEU A 247 -6.16 -6.66 -13.93
CA LEU A 247 -5.11 -5.67 -13.77
C LEU A 247 -3.84 -6.26 -14.37
N THR A 248 -3.39 -5.67 -15.48
CA THR A 248 -2.30 -6.20 -16.29
C THR A 248 -1.05 -5.36 -16.08
N ILE A 249 0.05 -6.01 -15.69
CA ILE A 249 1.37 -5.40 -15.51
C ILE A 249 2.34 -5.99 -16.52
N ASP A 250 3.02 -5.13 -17.24
CA ASP A 250 4.17 -5.48 -18.06
C ASP A 250 5.45 -5.19 -17.30
N LEU A 251 6.18 -6.25 -16.96
CA LEU A 251 7.40 -6.14 -16.16
C LEU A 251 8.54 -5.48 -16.91
N GLU A 252 8.63 -5.66 -18.24
CA GLU A 252 9.67 -5.05 -19.05
C GLU A 252 9.43 -3.57 -19.29
N LEU A 253 8.20 -3.20 -19.60
CA LEU A 253 7.83 -1.81 -19.84
C LEU A 253 7.70 -0.99 -18.53
N GLY A 254 7.54 -1.64 -17.38
CA GLY A 254 7.21 -0.96 -16.13
C GLY A 254 5.83 -0.30 -16.18
N TRP A 255 4.92 -0.85 -16.96
CA TRP A 255 3.62 -0.30 -17.26
C TRP A 255 2.50 -1.23 -16.76
N TYR A 256 1.37 -0.63 -16.40
CA TYR A 256 0.17 -1.39 -16.08
C TYR A 256 -1.11 -0.63 -16.45
N MET A 257 -2.20 -1.40 -16.62
CA MET A 257 -3.54 -0.88 -16.83
C MET A 257 -4.60 -1.68 -16.07
N ARG A 258 -5.72 -1.02 -15.79
CA ARG A 258 -6.97 -1.63 -15.32
C ARG A 258 -8.18 -0.81 -15.71
N ARG A 259 -9.38 -1.37 -15.54
CA ARG A 259 -10.61 -0.58 -15.63
C ARG A 259 -10.70 0.44 -14.50
N GLU A 260 -11.19 1.64 -14.84
CA GLU A 260 -11.55 2.67 -13.90
C GLU A 260 -12.88 3.29 -14.32
N GLY A 261 -13.96 2.86 -13.66
CA GLY A 261 -15.32 3.19 -14.11
C GLY A 261 -15.55 2.77 -15.55
N LYS A 262 -15.98 3.73 -16.40
CA LYS A 262 -16.15 3.51 -17.85
C LYS A 262 -14.86 3.70 -18.66
N GLY A 263 -13.80 4.23 -18.05
CA GLY A 263 -12.50 4.47 -18.67
C GLY A 263 -11.45 3.46 -18.22
N LEU A 264 -10.19 3.88 -18.29
CA LEU A 264 -9.00 3.12 -17.90
C LEU A 264 -8.13 3.93 -16.96
N LEU A 265 -7.47 3.24 -16.05
CA LEU A 265 -6.31 3.72 -15.33
C LEU A 265 -5.06 3.13 -16.00
N LEU A 266 -4.11 4.01 -16.34
CA LEU A 266 -2.83 3.69 -16.94
C LEU A 266 -1.70 4.18 -16.03
N SER A 267 -0.64 3.39 -15.84
CA SER A 267 0.54 3.87 -15.12
C SER A 267 1.36 4.82 -15.98
N GLY A 268 1.91 5.84 -15.32
CA GLY A 268 2.93 6.73 -15.87
C GLY A 268 4.34 6.28 -15.47
N PRO A 269 5.34 7.12 -15.79
CA PRO A 269 6.72 6.86 -15.41
C PRO A 269 6.90 6.86 -13.88
N GLN A 270 8.00 6.25 -13.48
CA GLN A 270 8.43 6.15 -12.10
C GLN A 270 9.69 6.97 -11.90
N ASP A 271 9.69 7.88 -10.92
CA ASP A 271 10.90 8.63 -10.61
C ASP A 271 11.96 7.71 -9.99
N GLN A 272 13.19 7.92 -10.40
CA GLN A 272 14.36 7.23 -9.84
C GLN A 272 14.94 8.02 -8.65
N GLU A 273 14.65 9.31 -8.56
CA GLU A 273 15.11 10.16 -7.47
C GLU A 273 14.02 10.36 -6.42
N SER A 274 14.45 10.31 -5.15
CA SER A 274 13.57 10.54 -4.02
C SER A 274 13.18 12.01 -3.92
N SER A 275 11.88 12.30 -3.90
CA SER A 275 11.37 13.64 -3.73
C SER A 275 9.96 13.65 -3.16
N PHE A 276 9.51 14.80 -2.63
CA PHE A 276 8.12 15.07 -2.26
C PHE A 276 7.33 15.77 -3.38
N ASN A 277 7.83 15.72 -4.62
CA ASN A 277 7.11 16.26 -5.77
C ASN A 277 5.88 15.40 -6.07
N GLU A 278 4.70 16.00 -6.12
CA GLU A 278 3.43 15.35 -6.46
C GLU A 278 2.80 15.98 -7.74
N ASN A 279 3.59 16.71 -8.53
CA ASN A 279 3.13 17.24 -9.81
C ASN A 279 3.25 16.18 -10.91
N VAL A 280 2.36 16.24 -11.88
CA VAL A 280 2.45 15.43 -13.10
C VAL A 280 3.34 16.15 -14.11
N ASP A 281 4.33 15.46 -14.67
CA ASP A 281 5.17 16.02 -15.71
C ASP A 281 4.46 16.02 -17.06
N PHE A 282 4.78 17.01 -17.90
CA PHE A 282 4.17 17.15 -19.21
C PHE A 282 4.45 15.94 -20.11
N ASP A 283 5.70 15.49 -20.15
CA ASP A 283 6.16 14.39 -21.02
C ASP A 283 5.73 13.00 -20.54
N SER A 284 5.21 12.91 -19.32
CA SER A 284 4.74 11.63 -18.75
C SER A 284 3.56 11.03 -19.52
N LYS A 285 2.77 11.84 -20.21
CA LYS A 285 1.67 11.37 -21.06
C LYS A 285 2.18 10.65 -22.28
N GLU A 286 3.25 11.17 -22.93
CA GLU A 286 3.89 10.56 -24.08
C GLU A 286 4.49 9.21 -23.70
N TRP A 287 5.26 9.17 -22.62
CA TRP A 287 5.80 7.94 -22.04
C TRP A 287 4.71 6.88 -21.81
N THR A 288 3.57 7.31 -21.23
CA THR A 288 2.44 6.40 -20.96
C THR A 288 1.79 5.92 -22.24
N ALA A 289 1.60 6.82 -23.22
CA ALA A 289 0.98 6.49 -24.50
C ALA A 289 1.81 5.47 -25.28
N GLU A 290 3.13 5.68 -25.41
CA GLU A 290 4.04 4.77 -26.12
C GLU A 290 3.96 3.34 -25.58
N ARG A 291 4.03 3.16 -24.27
CA ARG A 291 3.98 1.84 -23.63
C ARG A 291 2.60 1.20 -23.72
N SER A 292 1.57 2.03 -23.57
CA SER A 292 0.18 1.60 -23.75
C SER A 292 -0.07 1.08 -25.16
N LEU A 293 0.39 1.78 -26.18
CA LEU A 293 0.24 1.38 -27.57
C LEU A 293 1.07 0.15 -27.91
N HIS A 294 2.27 0.03 -27.33
CA HIS A 294 3.10 -1.16 -27.52
C HIS A 294 2.38 -2.42 -27.02
N ARG A 295 1.81 -2.39 -25.78
CA ARG A 295 1.20 -3.57 -25.19
C ARG A 295 -0.28 -3.76 -25.55
N CYS A 296 -1.00 -2.70 -25.85
CA CYS A 296 -2.43 -2.72 -26.13
C CYS A 296 -2.76 -1.75 -27.28
N PRO A 297 -2.55 -2.14 -28.55
CA PRO A 297 -2.65 -1.23 -29.72
C PRO A 297 -4.03 -0.55 -29.86
N VAL A 298 -5.11 -1.17 -29.42
CA VAL A 298 -6.45 -0.57 -29.49
C VAL A 298 -6.55 0.74 -28.70
N LEU A 299 -5.59 1.01 -27.79
CA LEU A 299 -5.50 2.27 -27.03
C LEU A 299 -5.13 3.49 -27.90
N GLU A 300 -4.81 3.32 -29.19
CA GLU A 300 -4.72 4.44 -30.15
C GLU A 300 -6.01 5.29 -30.18
N LYS A 301 -7.15 4.68 -29.84
CA LYS A 301 -8.46 5.34 -29.77
C LYS A 301 -8.74 6.00 -28.42
N ALA A 302 -7.85 5.82 -27.44
CA ALA A 302 -8.04 6.38 -26.10
C ALA A 302 -7.57 7.84 -26.05
N ARG A 303 -8.22 8.62 -25.19
CA ARG A 303 -7.77 9.97 -24.85
C ARG A 303 -7.50 10.04 -23.35
N ILE A 304 -6.29 10.44 -22.97
CA ILE A 304 -5.93 10.74 -21.60
C ILE A 304 -6.65 12.01 -21.17
N ALA A 305 -7.58 11.89 -20.24
CA ALA A 305 -8.40 12.99 -19.74
C ALA A 305 -7.73 13.73 -18.58
N ARG A 306 -7.13 13.00 -17.67
CA ARG A 306 -6.50 13.54 -16.45
C ARG A 306 -5.37 12.64 -15.96
N GLY A 307 -4.56 13.17 -15.06
CA GLY A 307 -3.55 12.41 -14.33
C GLY A 307 -3.30 13.02 -12.98
N TRP A 308 -2.75 12.23 -12.10
CA TRP A 308 -2.20 12.69 -10.83
C TRP A 308 -0.93 11.94 -10.49
N ALA A 309 -0.19 12.46 -9.52
CA ALA A 309 0.97 11.81 -8.95
C ALA A 309 0.76 11.56 -7.46
N GLY A 310 1.25 10.42 -7.00
CA GLY A 310 1.33 10.04 -5.60
C GLY A 310 2.73 9.62 -5.22
N LEU A 311 2.97 9.44 -3.94
CA LEU A 311 4.27 9.05 -3.42
C LEU A 311 4.22 7.62 -2.91
N TYR A 312 5.15 6.78 -3.37
CA TYR A 312 5.47 5.54 -2.70
C TYR A 312 6.39 5.84 -1.51
N GLU A 313 6.21 5.13 -0.43
CA GLU A 313 7.09 5.10 0.73
C GLU A 313 8.01 3.88 0.63
N VAL A 314 9.20 4.06 0.10
CA VAL A 314 10.08 2.94 -0.25
C VAL A 314 11.10 2.71 0.85
N SER A 315 11.19 1.46 1.31
CA SER A 315 12.24 0.93 2.18
C SER A 315 13.39 0.33 1.35
N PRO A 316 14.62 0.19 1.90
CA PRO A 316 15.77 -0.29 1.12
C PRO A 316 15.62 -1.69 0.53
N ASP A 317 14.79 -2.55 1.12
CA ASP A 317 14.54 -3.93 0.69
C ASP A 317 13.13 -4.15 0.14
N HIS A 318 12.38 -3.07 -0.11
CA HIS A 318 11.02 -3.06 -0.63
C HIS A 318 9.99 -3.82 0.24
N HIS A 319 10.28 -4.03 1.53
CA HIS A 319 9.34 -4.61 2.49
C HIS A 319 8.93 -3.61 3.56
N ALA A 320 7.74 -3.81 4.10
CA ALA A 320 7.23 -2.99 5.20
C ALA A 320 8.19 -3.00 6.40
N ILE A 321 8.20 -1.91 7.14
CA ILE A 321 8.89 -1.78 8.42
C ILE A 321 7.82 -1.76 9.50
N ILE A 322 7.70 -2.87 10.23
CA ILE A 322 6.70 -3.03 11.29
C ILE A 322 7.38 -3.50 12.56
N GLY A 323 7.25 -2.72 13.62
CA GLY A 323 7.82 -3.07 14.91
C GLY A 323 8.23 -1.87 15.73
N GLU A 324 8.70 -2.15 16.96
CA GLU A 324 9.20 -1.19 17.91
C GLU A 324 10.73 -1.05 17.76
N PHE A 325 11.25 0.14 17.97
CA PHE A 325 12.69 0.34 18.08
C PHE A 325 13.15 -0.03 19.49
N PRO A 326 14.20 -0.86 19.65
CA PRO A 326 14.70 -1.24 20.98
C PRO A 326 15.15 -0.06 21.84
N GLU A 327 15.64 1.01 21.22
CA GLU A 327 16.12 2.23 21.87
C GLU A 327 15.01 3.20 22.30
N LEU A 328 13.77 3.01 21.81
CA LEU A 328 12.63 3.88 22.14
C LEU A 328 11.36 3.07 22.37
N ARG A 329 11.09 2.69 23.60
CA ARG A 329 9.88 1.97 23.96
C ARG A 329 8.63 2.81 23.76
N GLY A 330 7.60 2.19 23.18
CA GLY A 330 6.34 2.83 22.88
C GLY A 330 6.31 3.54 21.51
N PHE A 331 7.36 3.45 20.69
CA PHE A 331 7.34 3.96 19.33
C PHE A 331 7.33 2.79 18.33
N VAL A 332 6.21 2.61 17.64
CA VAL A 332 5.99 1.52 16.68
C VAL A 332 5.92 2.08 15.27
N CYS A 333 6.67 1.48 14.36
CA CYS A 333 6.56 1.76 12.92
C CYS A 333 5.55 0.85 12.23
N ALA A 334 4.84 1.40 11.26
CA ALA A 334 4.04 0.71 10.26
C ALA A 334 4.17 1.46 8.93
N ASN A 335 5.31 1.32 8.26
CA ASN A 335 5.76 2.15 7.15
C ASN A 335 6.50 1.36 6.08
N GLY A 336 6.92 2.01 5.00
CA GLY A 336 7.85 1.45 4.02
C GLY A 336 7.23 0.33 3.16
N PHE A 337 5.94 0.36 2.93
CA PHE A 337 5.23 -0.69 2.18
C PHE A 337 5.56 -0.72 0.68
N SER A 338 6.37 0.20 0.17
CA SER A 338 6.97 0.16 -1.17
C SER A 338 5.96 -0.11 -2.30
N GLY A 339 4.75 0.49 -2.20
CA GLY A 339 3.71 0.40 -3.22
C GLY A 339 2.62 -0.64 -2.96
N HIS A 340 2.72 -1.49 -1.93
CA HIS A 340 1.69 -2.49 -1.61
C HIS A 340 0.97 -2.29 -0.26
N GLY A 341 1.12 -1.11 0.34
CA GLY A 341 0.50 -0.79 1.63
C GLY A 341 -1.03 -0.83 1.62
N PHE A 342 -1.68 -0.45 0.52
CA PHE A 342 -3.13 -0.51 0.41
C PHE A 342 -3.67 -1.93 0.65
N GLN A 343 -3.20 -2.90 -0.13
CA GLN A 343 -3.66 -4.27 -0.02
C GLN A 343 -3.23 -4.96 1.29
N HIS A 344 -2.10 -4.56 1.89
CA HIS A 344 -1.60 -5.12 3.14
C HIS A 344 -2.17 -4.43 4.38
N SER A 345 -2.95 -3.36 4.24
CA SER A 345 -3.43 -2.56 5.36
C SER A 345 -4.24 -3.34 6.40
N PRO A 346 -5.11 -4.32 6.03
CA PRO A 346 -5.81 -5.12 7.03
C PRO A 346 -4.85 -5.92 7.91
N ALA A 347 -3.92 -6.65 7.31
CA ALA A 347 -2.94 -7.44 8.06
C ALA A 347 -2.00 -6.55 8.89
N ALA A 348 -1.54 -5.43 8.33
CA ALA A 348 -0.70 -4.47 9.05
C ALA A 348 -1.40 -3.91 10.30
N GLY A 349 -2.66 -3.50 10.18
CA GLY A 349 -3.44 -3.03 11.32
C GLY A 349 -3.59 -4.10 12.41
N MET A 350 -3.85 -5.34 12.01
CA MET A 350 -4.01 -6.47 12.93
C MET A 350 -2.71 -6.75 13.69
N VAL A 351 -1.58 -6.94 12.99
CA VAL A 351 -0.31 -7.27 13.65
C VAL A 351 0.23 -6.15 14.53
N VAL A 352 0.02 -4.88 14.16
CA VAL A 352 0.40 -3.73 14.99
C VAL A 352 -0.45 -3.67 16.26
N ALA A 353 -1.76 -3.91 16.15
CA ALA A 353 -2.62 -3.95 17.32
C ALA A 353 -2.26 -5.11 18.26
N GLU A 354 -1.94 -6.29 17.72
CA GLU A 354 -1.45 -7.43 18.52
C GLU A 354 -0.11 -7.11 19.20
N LEU A 355 0.82 -6.50 18.50
CA LEU A 355 2.11 -6.10 19.07
C LEU A 355 1.93 -5.16 20.28
N ILE A 356 1.05 -4.17 20.17
CA ILE A 356 0.82 -3.19 21.25
C ILE A 356 0.06 -3.80 22.42
N VAL A 357 -0.99 -4.58 22.17
CA VAL A 357 -1.89 -5.11 23.21
C VAL A 357 -1.34 -6.38 23.86
N GLU A 358 -0.69 -7.24 23.09
CA GLU A 358 -0.26 -8.58 23.51
C GLU A 358 1.26 -8.73 23.61
N GLY A 359 2.01 -7.66 23.27
CA GLY A 359 3.47 -7.65 23.27
C GLY A 359 4.12 -8.41 22.11
N ARG A 360 3.33 -9.01 21.23
CA ARG A 360 3.80 -9.72 20.02
C ARG A 360 2.69 -9.85 18.98
N ALA A 361 3.05 -9.86 17.71
CA ALA A 361 2.14 -10.25 16.65
C ALA A 361 1.92 -11.78 16.68
N ARG A 362 0.68 -12.21 16.49
CA ARG A 362 0.29 -13.62 16.49
C ARG A 362 -0.20 -14.09 15.12
N ALA A 363 -0.92 -13.24 14.41
CA ALA A 363 -1.50 -13.59 13.12
C ALA A 363 -0.42 -13.91 12.09
N ILE A 364 0.69 -13.17 12.13
CA ILE A 364 1.87 -13.36 11.27
C ILE A 364 3.11 -13.01 12.09
N ASP A 365 4.17 -13.83 11.99
CA ASP A 365 5.47 -13.47 12.54
C ASP A 365 6.07 -12.30 11.75
N ILE A 366 6.17 -11.14 12.41
CA ILE A 366 6.70 -9.90 11.84
C ILE A 366 8.19 -9.69 12.12
N HIS A 367 8.88 -10.66 12.71
CA HIS A 367 10.31 -10.56 12.97
C HIS A 367 11.13 -10.16 11.72
N PRO A 368 10.83 -10.70 10.52
CA PRO A 368 11.50 -10.26 9.29
C PRO A 368 11.29 -8.79 8.94
N LEU A 369 10.22 -8.15 9.42
CA LEU A 369 9.87 -6.75 9.14
C LEU A 369 10.35 -5.76 10.19
N ARG A 370 11.10 -6.22 11.21
CA ARG A 370 11.60 -5.35 12.30
C ARG A 370 12.46 -4.20 11.79
N PRO A 371 12.39 -3.01 12.41
CA PRO A 371 13.17 -1.84 11.97
C PRO A 371 14.69 -2.04 12.08
N THR A 372 15.15 -2.91 12.98
CA THR A 372 16.58 -3.17 13.20
C THR A 372 17.26 -3.97 12.10
N ARG A 373 16.51 -4.66 11.23
CA ARG A 373 17.06 -5.50 10.16
C ARG A 373 18.02 -4.79 9.22
N PHE A 374 17.84 -3.48 9.02
CA PHE A 374 18.72 -2.68 8.15
C PHE A 374 20.12 -2.53 8.72
N ARG A 375 20.23 -2.24 10.01
CA ARG A 375 21.54 -2.13 10.70
C ARG A 375 22.17 -3.51 10.99
N GLU A 376 21.36 -4.54 11.02
CA GLU A 376 21.80 -5.94 11.18
C GLU A 376 22.23 -6.57 9.85
N GLY A 377 21.91 -5.93 8.71
CA GLY A 377 22.19 -6.48 7.37
C GLY A 377 21.29 -7.66 6.99
N ASP A 378 20.15 -7.85 7.68
CA ASP A 378 19.19 -8.94 7.48
C ASP A 378 18.07 -8.50 6.52
N LEU A 379 18.45 -8.20 5.28
CA LEU A 379 17.56 -7.67 4.25
C LEU A 379 16.79 -8.78 3.54
N ILE A 380 15.56 -8.46 3.15
CA ILE A 380 14.71 -9.32 2.33
C ILE A 380 14.59 -8.66 0.94
N HIS A 381 14.44 -9.44 -0.12
CA HIS A 381 14.26 -8.90 -1.47
C HIS A 381 12.92 -9.32 -2.06
N GLU A 382 12.20 -8.33 -2.65
CA GLU A 382 10.95 -8.55 -3.39
C GLU A 382 11.17 -8.16 -4.87
N PRO A 383 11.62 -9.10 -5.73
CA PRO A 383 11.97 -8.81 -7.13
C PRO A 383 10.83 -8.27 -7.98
N LEU A 384 9.56 -8.62 -7.66
CA LEU A 384 8.39 -8.15 -8.42
C LEU A 384 8.00 -6.68 -8.13
N THR A 385 8.45 -6.15 -7.02
CA THR A 385 8.14 -4.76 -6.62
C THR A 385 9.36 -3.86 -6.66
N ALA A 386 10.55 -4.46 -6.76
CA ALA A 386 11.77 -3.71 -6.94
C ALA A 386 11.61 -2.81 -8.18
N ILE A 387 11.75 -1.53 -7.94
CA ILE A 387 11.88 -0.54 -9.01
C ILE A 387 13.20 -0.88 -9.67
N ARG A 388 13.23 -0.87 -11.00
CA ARG A 388 14.50 -0.94 -11.70
C ARG A 388 15.33 0.27 -11.26
N ASP A 389 16.34 0.03 -10.45
CA ASP A 389 17.41 0.99 -10.15
C ASP A 389 18.21 1.28 -11.41
#